data_e6bc6a76ee00a2b5521a88a7bf2b253e
#
_entry.id   e6bc6a76ee00a2b5521a88a7bf2b253e
#
_cell.length_a   1.000
_cell.length_b   1.000
_cell.length_c   1.000
_cell.angle_alpha   90.00
_cell.angle_beta   90.00
_cell.angle_gamma   90.00
#
_symmetry.space_group_name_H-M   'P 1'
#
loop_
_entity.id
_entity.type
_entity.pdbx_description
1 polymer ?
#
loop_
_entity_poly.entity_id
_entity_poly.type
_entity_poly.pdbx_seq_one_letter_code
_entity_poly.pdbx_strand_id
1 'polypeptide(L)'
;MKSKFLVIIKNKWFLGFLLAITTLGVFGSQEIIYMARQYMAGDTPWSSATRELNGRVVFAEHYSMHPGHYTFTEKLGIATKVDVRKMFGKSPTERKKAFAEFSTIRTKSPVGFLAPDFELETTTGKTVRLSDKRGQITVFMFVAMTCPPARTQVDLWKGLYEKYDVNDVEIFFIYSRERHAGERGYPELKETTTTSERMAYAKMLSEITAVPVAVDPIDERTLKDYGMVPNAAFVVDREGFIVFKSQWADIRKIEQVVQQLLVAEDLKQTNQG
;
A
#
# COMPACT_ATOMS: atom_id res chain seq x y z
N MET A 1 -4.04 25.69 -5.30
CA MET A 1 -3.28 25.65 -4.02
C MET A 1 -3.88 26.59 -2.96
N LYS A 2 -4.23 27.85 -3.30
CA LYS A 2 -4.79 28.83 -2.33
C LYS A 2 -6.12 28.42 -1.68
N SER A 3 -7.03 27.72 -2.38
CA SER A 3 -8.34 27.35 -1.82
C SER A 3 -8.29 26.25 -0.74
N LYS A 4 -7.35 25.32 -0.85
CA LYS A 4 -7.18 24.22 0.14
C LYS A 4 -6.55 24.72 1.45
N PHE A 5 -5.67 25.71 1.37
CA PHE A 5 -5.09 26.36 2.55
C PHE A 5 -6.14 27.13 3.36
N LEU A 6 -7.10 27.75 2.66
CA LEU A 6 -8.18 28.50 3.30
C LEU A 6 -9.16 27.61 4.07
N VAL A 7 -9.37 26.36 3.64
CA VAL A 7 -10.24 25.39 4.33
C VAL A 7 -9.62 24.96 5.67
N ILE A 8 -8.30 24.81 5.73
CA ILE A 8 -7.59 24.44 6.97
C ILE A 8 -7.70 25.56 8.01
N ILE A 9 -7.54 26.82 7.59
CA ILE A 9 -7.63 27.98 8.50
C ILE A 9 -9.07 28.18 9.01
N LYS A 10 -10.09 27.78 8.27
CA LYS A 10 -11.49 27.89 8.69
C LYS A 10 -11.89 26.86 9.75
N ASN A 11 -11.19 25.76 9.89
CA ASN A 11 -11.48 24.76 10.92
C ASN A 11 -10.67 25.04 12.19
N LYS A 12 -11.10 26.05 12.95
CA LYS A 12 -10.47 26.47 14.23
C LYS A 12 -10.33 25.33 15.24
N TRP A 13 -11.23 24.35 15.21
CA TRP A 13 -11.20 23.19 16.08
C TRP A 13 -10.08 22.22 15.72
N PHE A 14 -9.81 22.00 14.44
CA PHE A 14 -8.70 21.15 13.99
C PHE A 14 -7.34 21.77 14.32
N LEU A 15 -7.21 23.08 14.14
CA LEU A 15 -5.98 23.80 14.49
C LEU A 15 -5.77 23.81 16.03
N GLY A 16 -6.84 23.99 16.79
CA GLY A 16 -6.82 23.92 18.26
C GLY A 16 -6.46 22.51 18.75
N PHE A 17 -6.95 21.49 18.09
CA PHE A 17 -6.62 20.08 18.40
C PHE A 17 -5.17 19.76 18.10
N LEU A 18 -4.62 20.17 16.96
CA LEU A 18 -3.20 20.02 16.63
C LEU A 18 -2.29 20.74 17.62
N LEU A 19 -2.67 21.97 18.04
CA LEU A 19 -1.95 22.74 19.06
C LEU A 19 -2.00 22.06 20.44
N ALA A 20 -3.15 21.53 20.84
CA ALA A 20 -3.30 20.81 22.11
C ALA A 20 -2.46 19.54 22.15
N ILE A 21 -2.39 18.79 21.05
CA ILE A 21 -1.58 17.58 20.93
C ILE A 21 -0.08 17.89 21.00
N THR A 22 0.38 18.97 20.36
CA THR A 22 1.78 19.40 20.41
C THR A 22 2.19 19.89 21.80
N THR A 23 1.30 20.59 22.49
CA THR A 23 1.56 21.07 23.87
C THR A 23 1.55 19.95 24.92
N LEU A 24 0.81 18.88 24.67
CA LEU A 24 0.75 17.71 25.56
C LEU A 24 1.88 16.70 25.30
N GLY A 25 2.69 16.86 24.27
CA GLY A 25 3.78 15.94 23.94
C GLY A 25 3.33 14.51 23.60
N VAL A 26 2.05 14.34 23.26
CA VAL A 26 1.43 13.01 23.04
C VAL A 26 1.87 12.40 21.70
N PHE A 27 2.22 13.25 20.73
CA PHE A 27 2.69 12.79 19.41
C PHE A 27 3.98 13.51 19.00
N GLY A 28 4.86 12.79 18.33
CA GLY A 28 6.05 13.38 17.70
C GLY A 28 5.70 14.27 16.52
N SER A 29 6.64 15.11 16.11
CA SER A 29 6.44 16.03 14.96
C SER A 29 6.08 15.30 13.66
N GLN A 30 6.55 14.07 13.50
CA GLN A 30 6.31 13.23 12.32
C GLN A 30 4.85 12.74 12.24
N GLU A 31 4.26 12.31 13.36
CA GLU A 31 2.85 11.92 13.44
C GLU A 31 1.94 13.09 13.14
N ILE A 32 2.27 14.29 13.61
CA ILE A 32 1.49 15.50 13.34
C ILE A 32 1.52 15.85 11.86
N ILE A 33 2.68 15.78 11.22
CA ILE A 33 2.83 16.00 9.79
C ILE A 33 2.05 14.95 9.00
N TYR A 34 2.11 13.68 9.42
CA TYR A 34 1.33 12.60 8.82
C TYR A 34 -0.17 12.88 8.92
N MET A 35 -0.70 13.16 10.11
CA MET A 35 -2.12 13.47 10.32
C MET A 35 -2.57 14.69 9.50
N ALA A 36 -1.74 15.74 9.43
CA ALA A 36 -2.04 16.92 8.63
C ALA A 36 -2.10 16.60 7.13
N ARG A 37 -1.19 15.76 6.63
CA ARG A 37 -1.20 15.32 5.23
C ARG A 37 -2.44 14.46 4.91
N GLN A 38 -2.82 13.55 5.81
CA GLN A 38 -4.03 12.74 5.66
C GLN A 38 -5.27 13.63 5.61
N TYR A 39 -5.39 14.57 6.54
CA TYR A 39 -6.48 15.52 6.57
C TYR A 39 -6.57 16.37 5.29
N MET A 40 -5.43 16.86 4.78
CA MET A 40 -5.37 17.61 3.51
C MET A 40 -5.73 16.74 2.30
N ALA A 41 -5.46 15.44 2.35
CA ALA A 41 -5.84 14.49 1.32
C ALA A 41 -7.33 14.08 1.39
N GLY A 42 -8.06 14.53 2.43
CA GLY A 42 -9.43 14.10 2.70
C GLY A 42 -9.52 12.78 3.45
N ASP A 43 -8.39 12.22 3.86
CA ASP A 43 -8.30 11.01 4.64
C ASP A 43 -7.93 11.38 6.08
N THR A 44 -8.83 11.16 7.01
CA THR A 44 -8.58 11.43 8.43
C THR A 44 -8.26 10.15 9.17
N PRO A 45 -7.45 10.21 10.26
CA PRO A 45 -7.14 9.03 11.06
C PRO A 45 -8.38 8.38 11.69
N TRP A 46 -9.47 9.13 11.79
CA TRP A 46 -10.70 8.72 12.48
C TRP A 46 -11.88 8.42 11.57
N SER A 47 -11.83 8.81 10.29
CA SER A 47 -12.87 8.47 9.32
C SER A 47 -12.23 8.01 8.03
N SER A 48 -12.57 6.82 7.56
CA SER A 48 -12.39 6.48 6.16
C SER A 48 -13.39 7.34 5.39
N ALA A 49 -12.92 8.44 4.79
CA ALA A 49 -13.77 9.21 3.90
C ALA A 49 -14.17 8.29 2.74
N THR A 50 -15.45 7.99 2.67
CA THR A 50 -16.03 7.22 1.57
C THR A 50 -16.75 8.16 0.62
N ARG A 51 -16.81 7.79 -0.63
CA ARG A 51 -17.62 8.46 -1.66
C ARG A 51 -18.25 7.42 -2.56
N GLU A 52 -19.36 7.75 -3.15
CA GLU A 52 -19.92 6.96 -4.23
C GLU A 52 -19.25 7.31 -5.55
N LEU A 53 -18.81 6.30 -6.28
CA LEU A 53 -18.23 6.43 -7.61
C LEU A 53 -18.59 5.21 -8.44
N ASN A 54 -19.20 5.43 -9.61
CA ASN A 54 -19.66 4.37 -10.51
C ASN A 54 -20.58 3.34 -9.83
N GLY A 55 -21.49 3.81 -8.95
CA GLY A 55 -22.43 2.97 -8.20
C GLY A 55 -21.79 2.16 -7.07
N ARG A 56 -20.59 2.53 -6.62
CA ARG A 56 -19.82 1.83 -5.58
C ARG A 56 -19.36 2.77 -4.49
N VAL A 57 -19.32 2.26 -3.28
CA VAL A 57 -18.63 2.93 -2.19
C VAL A 57 -17.13 2.71 -2.36
N VAL A 58 -16.40 3.80 -2.57
CA VAL A 58 -14.93 3.80 -2.65
C VAL A 58 -14.34 4.63 -1.51
N PHE A 59 -13.13 4.28 -1.11
CA PHE A 59 -12.46 4.87 0.03
C PHE A 59 -11.42 5.90 -0.42
N ALA A 60 -11.10 6.85 0.46
CA ALA A 60 -10.07 7.84 0.21
C ALA A 60 -8.72 7.16 -0.02
N GLU A 61 -8.07 7.53 -1.11
CA GLU A 61 -6.76 6.99 -1.50
C GLU A 61 -5.68 7.48 -0.52
N HIS A 62 -4.76 6.59 -0.18
CA HIS A 62 -3.70 6.85 0.78
C HIS A 62 -2.34 7.01 0.09
N TYR A 63 -1.72 8.19 0.22
CA TYR A 63 -0.45 8.50 -0.47
C TYR A 63 0.72 8.82 0.46
N SER A 64 0.51 8.81 1.77
CA SER A 64 1.54 9.16 2.75
C SER A 64 2.12 7.93 3.42
N MET A 65 3.45 7.92 3.60
CA MET A 65 4.11 6.89 4.38
C MET A 65 3.84 7.12 5.87
N HIS A 66 3.44 6.07 6.59
CA HIS A 66 3.22 6.14 8.03
C HIS A 66 4.56 6.37 8.78
N PRO A 67 4.61 7.25 9.81
CA PRO A 67 5.82 7.51 10.57
C PRO A 67 6.47 6.26 11.18
N GLY A 68 5.67 5.27 11.59
CA GLY A 68 6.16 3.99 12.10
C GLY A 68 7.08 3.23 11.14
N HIS A 69 6.94 3.44 9.83
CA HIS A 69 7.85 2.86 8.84
C HIS A 69 9.29 3.38 8.98
N TYR A 70 9.45 4.65 9.34
CA TYR A 70 10.77 5.26 9.59
C TYR A 70 11.39 4.76 10.88
N THR A 71 10.61 4.73 11.97
CA THR A 71 11.07 4.29 13.29
C THR A 71 11.56 2.84 13.25
N PHE A 72 10.88 2.00 12.49
CA PHE A 72 11.28 0.61 12.37
C PHE A 72 12.55 0.44 11.52
N THR A 73 12.70 1.20 10.45
CA THR A 73 13.92 1.20 9.64
C THR A 73 15.14 1.67 10.44
N GLU A 74 14.97 2.60 11.37
CA GLU A 74 16.03 3.00 12.31
C GLU A 74 16.41 1.86 13.26
N LYS A 75 15.44 1.16 13.84
CA LYS A 75 15.68 0.02 14.75
C LYS A 75 16.39 -1.15 14.08
N LEU A 76 16.18 -1.35 12.79
CA LEU A 76 16.88 -2.39 12.02
C LEU A 76 18.26 -1.95 11.53
N GLY A 77 18.72 -0.74 11.83
CA GLY A 77 19.98 -0.18 11.32
C GLY A 77 19.96 0.08 9.80
N ILE A 78 18.78 0.07 9.18
CA ILE A 78 18.62 0.04 7.72
C ILE A 78 18.57 1.44 7.10
N ALA A 79 18.67 2.47 7.79
CA ALA A 79 18.95 3.84 7.38
C ALA A 79 18.35 4.85 8.36
N THR A 80 19.19 5.56 8.99
CA THR A 80 18.85 6.58 9.98
C THR A 80 18.36 7.90 9.38
N LYS A 81 18.56 8.10 8.09
CA LYS A 81 18.01 9.25 7.34
C LYS A 81 17.71 8.78 5.93
N VAL A 82 16.46 8.97 5.50
CA VAL A 82 16.09 8.82 4.08
C VAL A 82 16.89 9.90 3.33
N ASP A 83 18.04 9.52 2.81
CA ASP A 83 18.74 10.37 1.88
C ASP A 83 17.93 10.38 0.59
N VAL A 84 17.13 11.43 0.42
CA VAL A 84 16.29 11.64 -0.76
C VAL A 84 17.11 11.54 -2.05
N ARG A 85 18.41 11.87 -2.01
CA ARG A 85 19.30 11.73 -3.16
C ARG A 85 19.60 10.27 -3.47
N LYS A 86 19.75 9.43 -2.46
CA LYS A 86 19.92 7.97 -2.66
C LYS A 86 18.62 7.30 -3.06
N MET A 87 17.48 7.76 -2.52
CA MET A 87 16.17 7.19 -2.80
C MET A 87 15.65 7.51 -4.21
N PHE A 88 15.89 8.73 -4.69
CA PHE A 88 15.32 9.22 -5.95
C PHE A 88 16.37 9.51 -7.04
N GLY A 89 17.63 9.12 -6.82
CA GLY A 89 18.72 9.35 -7.76
C GLY A 89 19.61 10.55 -7.42
N LYS A 90 20.85 10.51 -7.89
CA LYS A 90 21.89 11.49 -7.59
C LYS A 90 21.75 12.77 -8.40
N SER A 91 21.23 12.66 -9.63
CA SER A 91 21.07 13.79 -10.56
C SER A 91 19.63 14.35 -10.52
N PRO A 92 19.41 15.62 -10.93
CA PRO A 92 18.07 16.17 -11.08
C PRO A 92 17.20 15.37 -12.07
N THR A 93 17.80 14.83 -13.12
CA THR A 93 17.11 14.03 -14.14
C THR A 93 16.63 12.70 -13.58
N GLU A 94 17.48 11.98 -12.83
CA GLU A 94 17.09 10.72 -12.17
C GLU A 94 15.98 10.95 -11.16
N ARG A 95 16.07 12.01 -10.34
CA ARG A 95 15.01 12.38 -9.41
C ARG A 95 13.70 12.67 -10.11
N LYS A 96 13.72 13.43 -11.23
CA LYS A 96 12.52 13.72 -12.01
C LYS A 96 11.88 12.44 -12.55
N LYS A 97 12.70 11.49 -13.05
CA LYS A 97 12.22 10.19 -13.53
C LYS A 97 11.58 9.38 -12.39
N ALA A 98 12.26 9.27 -11.25
CA ALA A 98 11.75 8.54 -10.09
C ALA A 98 10.43 9.15 -9.57
N PHE A 99 10.33 10.48 -9.47
CA PHE A 99 9.07 11.14 -9.09
C PHE A 99 7.96 10.91 -10.12
N ALA A 100 8.27 10.89 -11.41
CA ALA A 100 7.29 10.57 -12.45
C ALA A 100 6.77 9.13 -12.28
N GLU A 101 7.63 8.15 -12.03
CA GLU A 101 7.25 6.77 -11.75
C GLU A 101 6.36 6.67 -10.51
N PHE A 102 6.74 7.29 -9.39
CA PHE A 102 5.94 7.30 -8.17
C PHE A 102 4.59 7.99 -8.32
N SER A 103 4.48 8.94 -9.23
CA SER A 103 3.20 9.63 -9.50
C SER A 103 2.24 8.79 -10.34
N THR A 104 2.71 7.75 -11.02
CA THR A 104 1.88 6.92 -11.90
C THR A 104 0.74 6.21 -11.16
N ILE A 105 0.92 5.88 -9.88
CA ILE A 105 -0.16 5.28 -9.06
C ILE A 105 -1.41 6.16 -9.00
N ARG A 106 -1.27 7.48 -9.15
CA ARG A 106 -2.39 8.42 -9.09
C ARG A 106 -3.30 8.32 -10.32
N THR A 107 -2.72 7.92 -11.44
CA THR A 107 -3.42 7.87 -12.73
C THR A 107 -3.71 6.45 -13.20
N LYS A 108 -2.89 5.48 -12.76
CA LYS A 108 -3.07 4.08 -13.08
C LYS A 108 -4.04 3.43 -12.11
N SER A 109 -4.83 2.50 -12.60
CA SER A 109 -5.77 1.69 -11.82
C SER A 109 -6.58 2.54 -10.82
N PRO A 110 -7.41 3.49 -11.28
CA PRO A 110 -8.15 4.37 -10.40
C PRO A 110 -9.21 3.61 -9.61
N VAL A 111 -9.52 4.09 -8.41
CA VAL A 111 -10.63 3.57 -7.61
C VAL A 111 -11.98 3.77 -8.31
N GLY A 112 -12.91 2.83 -8.13
CA GLY A 112 -14.21 2.81 -8.79
C GLY A 112 -14.19 2.20 -10.19
N PHE A 113 -13.04 1.68 -10.65
CA PHE A 113 -12.90 1.00 -11.94
C PHE A 113 -12.46 -0.45 -11.76
N LEU A 114 -12.74 -1.28 -12.77
CA LEU A 114 -12.26 -2.66 -12.77
C LEU A 114 -10.75 -2.70 -12.62
N ALA A 115 -10.30 -3.57 -11.73
CA ALA A 115 -8.88 -3.85 -11.57
C ALA A 115 -8.33 -4.49 -12.85
N PRO A 116 -7.18 -4.04 -13.38
CA PRO A 116 -6.48 -4.75 -14.45
C PRO A 116 -6.26 -6.21 -14.06
N ASP A 117 -6.67 -7.13 -14.94
CA ASP A 117 -6.46 -8.55 -14.67
C ASP A 117 -5.00 -8.95 -14.80
N PHE A 118 -4.59 -9.95 -14.06
CA PHE A 118 -3.26 -10.56 -14.16
C PHE A 118 -3.33 -12.06 -13.86
N GLU A 119 -2.36 -12.77 -14.38
CA GLU A 119 -2.10 -14.16 -14.06
C GLU A 119 -0.63 -14.31 -13.69
N LEU A 120 -0.36 -14.74 -12.46
CA LEU A 120 0.98 -14.79 -11.87
C LEU A 120 1.25 -16.16 -11.24
N GLU A 121 2.49 -16.63 -11.40
CA GLU A 121 2.97 -17.81 -10.69
C GLU A 121 3.33 -17.44 -9.24
N THR A 122 2.95 -18.28 -8.28
CA THR A 122 3.31 -18.14 -6.87
C THR A 122 4.61 -18.90 -6.54
N THR A 123 5.21 -18.58 -5.40
CA THR A 123 6.41 -19.30 -4.90
C THR A 123 6.18 -20.78 -4.66
N THR A 124 4.93 -21.23 -4.59
CA THR A 124 4.54 -22.66 -4.43
C THR A 124 4.26 -23.36 -5.77
N GLY A 125 4.44 -22.68 -6.91
CA GLY A 125 4.16 -23.21 -8.24
C GLY A 125 2.68 -23.20 -8.64
N LYS A 126 1.80 -22.61 -7.82
CA LYS A 126 0.39 -22.38 -8.18
C LYS A 126 0.26 -21.10 -8.99
N THR A 127 -0.81 -20.99 -9.76
CA THR A 127 -1.18 -19.76 -10.45
C THR A 127 -2.23 -19.01 -9.66
N VAL A 128 -2.09 -17.69 -9.54
CA VAL A 128 -3.11 -16.78 -9.07
C VAL A 128 -3.55 -15.88 -10.24
N ARG A 129 -4.85 -15.85 -10.52
CA ARG A 129 -5.47 -14.93 -11.48
C ARG A 129 -6.46 -14.06 -10.74
N LEU A 130 -6.39 -12.74 -10.94
CA LEU A 130 -7.27 -11.81 -10.21
C LEU A 130 -8.74 -12.02 -10.57
N SER A 131 -9.06 -12.26 -11.84
CA SER A 131 -10.45 -12.50 -12.28
C SER A 131 -11.07 -13.75 -11.66
N ASP A 132 -10.27 -14.75 -11.25
CA ASP A 132 -10.76 -15.96 -10.58
C ASP A 132 -11.15 -15.70 -9.10
N LYS A 133 -10.81 -14.51 -8.59
CA LYS A 133 -11.13 -14.08 -7.21
C LYS A 133 -12.47 -13.33 -7.10
N ARG A 134 -13.26 -13.33 -8.16
CA ARG A 134 -14.64 -12.80 -8.09
C ARG A 134 -15.45 -13.52 -7.02
N GLY A 135 -16.25 -12.78 -6.27
CA GLY A 135 -16.95 -13.30 -5.09
C GLY A 135 -16.19 -13.15 -3.78
N GLN A 136 -14.91 -12.79 -3.83
CA GLN A 136 -14.05 -12.52 -2.65
C GLN A 136 -13.57 -11.08 -2.66
N ILE A 137 -13.39 -10.49 -1.47
CA ILE A 137 -12.60 -9.26 -1.34
C ILE A 137 -11.14 -9.64 -1.56
N THR A 138 -10.45 -8.98 -2.47
CA THR A 138 -9.05 -9.29 -2.75
C THR A 138 -8.14 -8.14 -2.30
N VAL A 139 -7.14 -8.47 -1.50
CA VAL A 139 -6.12 -7.51 -1.03
C VAL A 139 -4.76 -7.96 -1.50
N PHE A 140 -4.04 -7.09 -2.18
CA PHE A 140 -2.66 -7.39 -2.55
C PHE A 140 -1.74 -6.18 -2.40
N MET A 141 -0.45 -6.46 -2.19
CA MET A 141 0.60 -5.46 -2.06
C MET A 141 1.80 -5.84 -2.92
N PHE A 142 2.36 -4.87 -3.65
CA PHE A 142 3.65 -5.03 -4.30
C PHE A 142 4.77 -4.97 -3.28
N VAL A 143 5.68 -5.96 -3.32
CA VAL A 143 6.77 -6.12 -2.36
C VAL A 143 8.11 -6.36 -3.05
N ALA A 144 9.18 -6.11 -2.31
CA ALA A 144 10.55 -6.50 -2.64
C ALA A 144 11.35 -6.71 -1.34
N MET A 145 12.32 -7.60 -1.33
CA MET A 145 13.16 -7.88 -0.15
C MET A 145 13.92 -6.66 0.33
N THR A 146 14.43 -5.86 -0.59
CA THR A 146 15.18 -4.65 -0.26
C THR A 146 14.29 -3.45 0.11
N CYS A 147 12.96 -3.60 0.10
CA CYS A 147 12.02 -2.54 0.46
C CYS A 147 11.75 -2.52 1.99
N PRO A 148 12.36 -1.60 2.77
CA PRO A 148 12.19 -1.59 4.22
C PRO A 148 10.73 -1.44 4.67
N PRO A 149 9.90 -0.54 4.09
CA PRO A 149 8.49 -0.44 4.46
C PRO A 149 7.71 -1.74 4.31
N ALA A 150 8.02 -2.57 3.31
CA ALA A 150 7.38 -3.86 3.14
C ALA A 150 7.77 -4.85 4.25
N ARG A 151 9.07 -5.00 4.50
CA ARG A 151 9.60 -5.92 5.54
C ARG A 151 9.14 -5.57 6.94
N THR A 152 9.04 -4.28 7.25
CA THR A 152 8.65 -3.82 8.59
C THR A 152 7.20 -4.13 8.94
N GLN A 153 6.39 -4.49 7.96
CA GLN A 153 4.97 -4.79 8.13
C GLN A 153 4.65 -6.29 7.99
N VAL A 154 5.67 -7.16 7.80
CA VAL A 154 5.43 -8.59 7.55
C VAL A 154 4.56 -9.23 8.64
N ASP A 155 4.85 -8.96 9.92
CA ASP A 155 4.05 -9.50 11.03
C ASP A 155 2.62 -8.95 11.05
N LEU A 156 2.43 -7.67 10.69
CA LEU A 156 1.10 -7.08 10.61
C LEU A 156 0.30 -7.69 9.46
N TRP A 157 0.94 -7.92 8.31
CA TRP A 157 0.33 -8.60 7.18
C TRP A 157 -0.02 -10.05 7.51
N LYS A 158 0.85 -10.76 8.24
CA LYS A 158 0.55 -12.09 8.75
C LYS A 158 -0.71 -12.07 9.61
N GLY A 159 -0.80 -11.15 10.57
CA GLY A 159 -1.98 -11.01 11.43
C GLY A 159 -3.25 -10.71 10.64
N LEU A 160 -3.17 -9.87 9.59
CA LEU A 160 -4.31 -9.60 8.71
C LEU A 160 -4.71 -10.85 7.90
N TYR A 161 -3.74 -11.59 7.37
CA TYR A 161 -3.97 -12.81 6.60
C TYR A 161 -4.61 -13.92 7.44
N GLU A 162 -4.14 -14.11 8.67
CA GLU A 162 -4.66 -15.13 9.59
C GLU A 162 -6.05 -14.79 10.16
N LYS A 163 -6.47 -13.52 10.08
CA LYS A 163 -7.72 -13.04 10.65
C LYS A 163 -8.94 -13.40 9.82
N TYR A 164 -8.82 -13.46 8.51
CA TYR A 164 -9.94 -13.65 7.59
C TYR A 164 -9.94 -15.02 6.93
N ASP A 165 -11.15 -15.57 6.73
CA ASP A 165 -11.32 -16.76 5.90
C ASP A 165 -10.98 -16.43 4.44
N VAL A 166 -10.22 -17.29 3.79
CA VAL A 166 -9.82 -17.13 2.40
C VAL A 166 -11.01 -17.09 1.42
N ASN A 167 -12.14 -17.68 1.81
CA ASN A 167 -13.35 -17.62 0.98
C ASN A 167 -14.01 -16.25 0.98
N ASP A 168 -13.75 -15.43 1.99
CA ASP A 168 -14.26 -14.06 2.11
C ASP A 168 -13.23 -13.02 1.66
N VAL A 169 -11.97 -13.17 2.10
CA VAL A 169 -10.90 -12.20 1.85
C VAL A 169 -9.64 -12.92 1.41
N GLU A 170 -9.30 -12.81 0.14
CA GLU A 170 -8.04 -13.31 -0.39
C GLU A 170 -6.94 -12.26 -0.20
N ILE A 171 -5.83 -12.65 0.41
CA ILE A 171 -4.69 -11.74 0.67
C ILE A 171 -3.40 -12.37 0.13
N PHE A 172 -2.64 -11.64 -0.68
CA PHE A 172 -1.35 -12.09 -1.18
C PHE A 172 -0.40 -10.94 -1.50
N PHE A 173 0.88 -11.25 -1.62
CA PHE A 173 1.89 -10.32 -2.10
C PHE A 173 2.18 -10.56 -3.59
N ILE A 174 2.56 -9.48 -4.29
CA ILE A 174 3.12 -9.54 -5.63
C ILE A 174 4.58 -9.08 -5.55
N TYR A 175 5.49 -10.02 -5.67
CA TYR A 175 6.92 -9.72 -5.67
C TYR A 175 7.31 -9.02 -6.96
N SER A 176 7.87 -7.84 -6.84
CA SER A 176 8.30 -7.02 -7.98
C SER A 176 9.82 -6.81 -7.98
N ARG A 177 10.32 -5.83 -8.72
CA ARG A 177 11.76 -5.55 -8.79
C ARG A 177 12.33 -4.99 -7.50
N GLU A 178 13.64 -5.26 -7.28
CA GLU A 178 14.41 -4.70 -6.19
C GLU A 178 14.78 -3.24 -6.46
N ARG A 179 14.08 -2.31 -5.82
CA ARG A 179 14.36 -0.86 -5.95
C ARG A 179 15.64 -0.41 -5.25
N HIS A 180 16.10 -1.19 -4.29
CA HIS A 180 17.27 -0.93 -3.46
C HIS A 180 18.25 -2.10 -3.52
N ALA A 181 18.43 -2.66 -4.73
CA ALA A 181 19.34 -3.77 -4.97
C ALA A 181 20.75 -3.48 -4.43
N GLY A 182 21.31 -4.41 -3.68
CA GLY A 182 22.59 -4.27 -3.01
C GLY A 182 22.60 -3.33 -1.80
N GLU A 183 21.44 -2.87 -1.34
CA GLU A 183 21.30 -1.93 -0.24
C GLU A 183 20.47 -2.49 0.93
N ARG A 184 20.40 -1.75 2.01
CA ARG A 184 19.43 -1.91 3.10
C ARG A 184 19.43 -3.28 3.79
N GLY A 185 20.62 -3.79 4.06
CA GLY A 185 20.85 -5.03 4.78
C GLY A 185 20.86 -6.29 3.91
N TYR A 186 20.79 -6.13 2.58
CA TYR A 186 20.88 -7.23 1.60
C TYR A 186 21.87 -6.87 0.48
N PRO A 187 23.17 -6.75 0.79
CA PRO A 187 24.18 -6.40 -0.22
C PRO A 187 24.32 -7.44 -1.34
N GLU A 188 23.91 -8.67 -1.08
CA GLU A 188 23.92 -9.79 -2.02
C GLU A 188 22.78 -9.76 -3.04
N LEU A 189 21.66 -9.11 -2.73
CA LEU A 189 20.52 -9.04 -3.62
C LEU A 189 20.74 -7.97 -4.69
N LYS A 190 20.94 -8.41 -5.91
CA LYS A 190 21.11 -7.55 -7.08
C LYS A 190 19.78 -7.29 -7.77
N GLU A 191 19.76 -6.35 -8.72
CA GLU A 191 18.64 -6.20 -9.61
C GLU A 191 18.47 -7.49 -10.44
N THR A 192 17.25 -8.02 -10.47
CA THR A 192 16.96 -9.24 -11.20
C THR A 192 16.87 -8.98 -12.69
N THR A 193 17.41 -9.86 -13.50
CA THR A 193 17.39 -9.80 -14.97
C THR A 193 16.47 -10.83 -15.61
N THR A 194 16.04 -11.81 -14.82
CA THR A 194 15.14 -12.88 -15.24
C THR A 194 14.01 -13.08 -14.22
N THR A 195 12.88 -13.60 -14.69
CA THR A 195 11.77 -13.99 -13.81
C THR A 195 12.18 -15.11 -12.84
N SER A 196 13.07 -15.98 -13.23
CA SER A 196 13.59 -17.06 -12.37
C SER A 196 14.41 -16.51 -11.19
N GLU A 197 15.26 -15.52 -11.41
CA GLU A 197 16.00 -14.84 -10.33
C GLU A 197 15.02 -14.12 -9.39
N ARG A 198 14.01 -13.45 -9.94
CA ARG A 198 12.96 -12.80 -9.15
C ARG A 198 12.17 -13.81 -8.31
N MET A 199 11.85 -14.97 -8.88
CA MET A 199 11.22 -16.08 -8.16
C MET A 199 12.08 -16.58 -7.01
N ALA A 200 13.40 -16.65 -7.18
CA ALA A 200 14.29 -17.04 -6.09
C ALA A 200 14.22 -16.07 -4.90
N TYR A 201 14.22 -14.77 -5.17
CA TYR A 201 14.08 -13.77 -4.11
C TYR A 201 12.67 -13.75 -3.47
N ALA A 202 11.64 -14.01 -4.28
CA ALA A 202 10.28 -14.17 -3.77
C ALA A 202 10.16 -15.37 -2.82
N LYS A 203 10.87 -16.47 -3.09
CA LYS A 203 10.96 -17.62 -2.18
C LYS A 203 11.63 -17.26 -0.86
N MET A 204 12.70 -16.46 -0.87
CA MET A 204 13.30 -15.94 0.38
C MET A 204 12.29 -15.13 1.20
N LEU A 205 11.45 -14.30 0.55
CA LEU A 205 10.39 -13.60 1.25
C LEU A 205 9.35 -14.57 1.83
N SER A 206 8.95 -15.60 1.10
CA SER A 206 7.97 -16.58 1.58
C SER A 206 8.45 -17.43 2.77
N GLU A 207 9.75 -17.43 3.07
CA GLU A 207 10.30 -18.06 4.27
C GLU A 207 10.05 -17.23 5.55
N ILE A 208 9.81 -15.95 5.41
CA ILE A 208 9.61 -15.02 6.54
C ILE A 208 8.17 -14.50 6.66
N THR A 209 7.25 -14.92 5.78
CA THR A 209 5.84 -14.56 5.83
C THR A 209 4.93 -15.75 5.60
N ALA A 210 3.75 -15.75 6.25
CA ALA A 210 2.67 -16.70 5.95
C ALA A 210 1.81 -16.27 4.76
N VAL A 211 1.91 -15.01 4.33
CA VAL A 211 1.13 -14.45 3.21
C VAL A 211 1.64 -15.06 1.90
N PRO A 212 0.76 -15.60 1.05
CA PRO A 212 1.15 -16.13 -0.26
C PRO A 212 1.87 -15.08 -1.11
N VAL A 213 2.88 -15.50 -1.86
CA VAL A 213 3.69 -14.61 -2.70
C VAL A 213 3.59 -15.04 -4.15
N ALA A 214 3.01 -14.16 -4.98
CA ALA A 214 3.03 -14.26 -6.44
C ALA A 214 4.18 -13.42 -7.01
N VAL A 215 4.62 -13.69 -8.23
CA VAL A 215 5.79 -13.04 -8.82
C VAL A 215 5.41 -12.30 -10.10
N ASP A 216 5.62 -10.98 -10.10
CA ASP A 216 5.50 -10.18 -11.31
C ASP A 216 6.65 -10.52 -12.28
N PRO A 217 6.36 -10.83 -13.55
CA PRO A 217 7.38 -11.15 -14.54
C PRO A 217 8.43 -10.04 -14.68
N ILE A 218 9.54 -10.37 -15.32
CA ILE A 218 10.67 -9.44 -15.49
C ILE A 218 10.29 -8.18 -16.29
N ASP A 219 9.29 -8.26 -17.13
CA ASP A 219 8.75 -7.14 -17.91
C ASP A 219 7.92 -6.16 -17.05
N GLU A 220 7.64 -6.51 -15.78
CA GLU A 220 6.90 -5.69 -14.79
C GLU A 220 5.52 -5.26 -15.28
N ARG A 221 4.85 -6.11 -16.06
CA ARG A 221 3.55 -5.74 -16.65
C ARG A 221 2.51 -5.44 -15.57
N THR A 222 2.42 -6.27 -14.52
CA THR A 222 1.46 -6.06 -13.44
C THR A 222 1.77 -4.78 -12.67
N LEU A 223 3.04 -4.58 -12.29
CA LEU A 223 3.46 -3.37 -11.60
C LEU A 223 3.19 -2.11 -12.44
N LYS A 224 3.39 -2.16 -13.76
CA LYS A 224 3.13 -1.06 -14.70
C LYS A 224 1.64 -0.72 -14.78
N ASP A 225 0.77 -1.72 -14.79
CA ASP A 225 -0.67 -1.53 -14.85
C ASP A 225 -1.22 -0.91 -13.57
N TYR A 226 -0.63 -1.22 -12.43
CA TYR A 226 -1.02 -0.71 -11.12
C TYR A 226 -0.24 0.53 -10.64
N GLY A 227 0.79 0.96 -11.35
CA GLY A 227 1.48 2.23 -11.11
C GLY A 227 2.80 2.13 -10.36
N MET A 228 3.77 1.38 -10.85
CA MET A 228 5.23 1.44 -10.57
C MET A 228 5.71 1.68 -9.12
N VAL A 229 4.91 1.44 -8.09
CA VAL A 229 5.26 1.71 -6.68
C VAL A 229 5.46 0.41 -5.91
N PRO A 230 6.65 0.15 -5.37
CA PRO A 230 7.04 -1.16 -4.81
C PRO A 230 6.46 -1.45 -3.41
N ASN A 231 5.60 -0.61 -2.89
CA ASN A 231 4.90 -0.81 -1.61
C ASN A 231 3.44 -0.36 -1.73
N ALA A 232 2.92 -0.33 -2.95
CA ALA A 232 1.52 -0.02 -3.16
C ALA A 232 0.65 -1.21 -2.81
N ALA A 233 -0.47 -0.93 -2.15
CA ALA A 233 -1.50 -1.92 -1.83
C ALA A 233 -2.84 -1.53 -2.43
N PHE A 234 -3.63 -2.54 -2.76
CA PHE A 234 -4.94 -2.40 -3.39
C PHE A 234 -5.96 -3.29 -2.67
N VAL A 235 -7.17 -2.78 -2.55
CA VAL A 235 -8.34 -3.56 -2.15
C VAL A 235 -9.33 -3.56 -3.30
N VAL A 236 -9.69 -4.76 -3.72
CA VAL A 236 -10.62 -5.04 -4.82
C VAL A 236 -11.86 -5.69 -4.24
N ASP A 237 -13.04 -5.20 -4.61
CA ASP A 237 -14.30 -5.77 -4.14
C ASP A 237 -14.62 -7.11 -4.81
N ARG A 238 -15.71 -7.77 -4.36
CA ARG A 238 -16.14 -9.07 -4.88
C ARG A 238 -16.48 -9.06 -6.38
N GLU A 239 -16.80 -7.90 -6.92
CA GLU A 239 -17.10 -7.71 -8.34
C GLU A 239 -15.85 -7.37 -9.15
N GLY A 240 -14.71 -7.12 -8.47
CA GLY A 240 -13.37 -6.88 -9.05
C GLY A 240 -13.07 -5.44 -9.34
N PHE A 241 -13.73 -4.51 -8.68
CA PHE A 241 -13.40 -3.10 -8.79
C PHE A 241 -12.45 -2.67 -7.68
N ILE A 242 -11.49 -1.83 -8.01
CA ILE A 242 -10.62 -1.24 -7.01
C ILE A 242 -11.45 -0.27 -6.16
N VAL A 243 -11.59 -0.56 -4.89
CA VAL A 243 -12.31 0.30 -3.93
C VAL A 243 -11.40 1.10 -3.04
N PHE A 244 -10.14 0.67 -2.91
CA PHE A 244 -9.10 1.38 -2.18
C PHE A 244 -7.74 1.13 -2.80
N LYS A 245 -6.87 2.13 -2.77
CA LYS A 245 -5.45 1.99 -3.06
C LYS A 245 -4.59 2.86 -2.16
N SER A 246 -3.40 2.38 -1.87
CA SER A 246 -2.41 3.05 -1.06
C SER A 246 -1.06 3.02 -1.73
N GLN A 247 -0.40 4.17 -1.88
CA GLN A 247 0.97 4.24 -2.40
C GLN A 247 1.98 3.62 -1.44
N TRP A 248 1.74 3.79 -0.15
CA TRP A 248 2.48 3.18 0.93
C TRP A 248 1.49 2.39 1.76
N ALA A 249 1.56 1.07 1.71
CA ALA A 249 0.63 0.22 2.42
C ALA A 249 0.56 0.60 3.91
N ASP A 250 -0.63 0.87 4.38
CA ASP A 250 -0.94 1.02 5.81
C ASP A 250 -1.98 -0.05 6.17
N ILE A 251 -1.55 -1.07 6.87
CA ILE A 251 -2.36 -2.25 7.17
C ILE A 251 -3.60 -1.91 7.98
N ARG A 252 -3.51 -0.92 8.87
CA ARG A 252 -4.66 -0.48 9.67
C ARG A 252 -5.75 0.13 8.79
N LYS A 253 -5.35 0.90 7.77
CA LYS A 253 -6.29 1.44 6.78
C LYS A 253 -6.88 0.34 5.92
N ILE A 254 -6.06 -0.58 5.46
CA ILE A 254 -6.51 -1.74 4.66
C ILE A 254 -7.51 -2.56 5.46
N GLU A 255 -7.19 -2.86 6.72
CA GLU A 255 -8.08 -3.59 7.61
C GLU A 255 -9.42 -2.88 7.83
N GLN A 256 -9.40 -1.56 8.06
CA GLN A 256 -10.63 -0.75 8.17
C GLN A 256 -11.50 -0.84 6.91
N VAL A 257 -10.87 -0.77 5.73
CA VAL A 257 -11.59 -0.88 4.44
C VAL A 257 -12.22 -2.26 4.31
N VAL A 258 -11.47 -3.33 4.57
CA VAL A 258 -11.97 -4.71 4.51
C VAL A 258 -13.15 -4.90 5.48
N GLN A 259 -13.02 -4.45 6.74
CA GLN A 259 -14.09 -4.54 7.72
C GLN A 259 -15.37 -3.82 7.28
N GLN A 260 -15.23 -2.62 6.70
CA GLN A 260 -16.39 -1.86 6.23
C GLN A 260 -17.08 -2.53 5.03
N LEU A 261 -16.31 -3.16 4.15
CA LEU A 261 -16.87 -3.92 3.03
C LEU A 261 -17.68 -5.12 3.54
N LEU A 262 -17.14 -5.91 4.46
CA LEU A 262 -17.81 -7.06 5.04
C LEU A 262 -19.10 -6.65 5.76
N VAL A 263 -19.06 -5.61 6.59
CA VAL A 263 -20.26 -5.11 7.29
C VAL A 263 -21.32 -4.61 6.31
N ALA A 264 -20.92 -3.91 5.25
CA ALA A 264 -21.87 -3.43 4.25
C ALA A 264 -22.58 -4.57 3.48
N GLU A 265 -21.90 -5.70 3.32
CA GLU A 265 -22.45 -6.91 2.69
C GLU A 265 -23.44 -7.62 3.61
N ASP A 266 -23.09 -7.79 4.89
CA ASP A 266 -23.99 -8.39 5.89
C ASP A 266 -25.31 -7.62 5.99
N LEU A 267 -25.25 -6.29 5.97
CA LEU A 267 -26.44 -5.43 5.98
C LEU A 267 -27.30 -5.59 4.71
N LYS A 268 -26.69 -5.78 3.53
CA LYS A 268 -27.44 -6.04 2.29
C LYS A 268 -28.15 -7.37 2.32
N GLN A 269 -27.49 -8.43 2.81
CA GLN A 269 -28.09 -9.76 2.92
C GLN A 269 -29.25 -9.78 3.91
N THR A 270 -29.10 -9.11 5.06
CA THR A 270 -30.15 -9.01 6.08
C THR A 270 -31.40 -8.26 5.59
N ASN A 271 -31.24 -7.27 4.70
CA ASN A 271 -32.35 -6.49 4.18
C ASN A 271 -33.08 -7.14 2.97
N GLN A 272 -32.55 -8.25 2.45
CA GLN A 272 -33.12 -8.99 1.31
C GLN A 272 -33.81 -10.28 1.72
N GLY A 273 -33.71 -10.70 2.97
CA GLY A 273 -34.39 -11.87 3.58
C GLY A 273 -35.57 -11.46 4.44
#